data_3b842a4ac131ec5eaa785dd227ed64d4
#
_entry.id   3b842a4ac131ec5eaa785dd227ed64d4
#
_cell.length_a   1.000
_cell.length_b   1.000
_cell.length_c   1.000
_cell.angle_alpha   90.00
_cell.angle_beta   90.00
_cell.angle_gamma   90.00
#
_symmetry.space_group_name_H-M   'P 1'
#
loop_
_entity.id
_entity.type
_entity.pdbx_description
1 polymer ?
#
loop_
_entity_poly.entity_id
_entity_poly.type
_entity_poly.pdbx_seq_one_letter_code
_entity_poly.pdbx_strand_id
1 'polypeptide(L)'
;MIALIDYDAGNIKSVEKAFQSLGKEVVLTRDPEVLKRADHVVLPGVGSFGDAMENLNRYHLAPVIHEIVEKGTPFLGICLGLQILFERSEESPGVEGLGLLKGEILRIP
;
A
#
# COMPACT_ATOMS: atom_id res chain seq x y z
N MET A 1 -0.78 -9.44 -14.52
CA MET A 1 -1.00 -7.99 -14.35
C MET A 1 -0.65 -7.58 -12.92
N ILE A 2 0.10 -6.51 -12.79
CA ILE A 2 0.46 -5.93 -11.50
C ILE A 2 -0.48 -4.74 -11.25
N ALA A 3 -1.19 -4.75 -10.14
CA ALA A 3 -2.01 -3.60 -9.74
C ALA A 3 -1.23 -2.74 -8.75
N LEU A 4 -1.13 -1.46 -9.06
CA LEU A 4 -0.50 -0.46 -8.21
C LEU A 4 -1.62 0.33 -7.54
N ILE A 5 -1.69 0.29 -6.22
CA ILE A 5 -2.79 0.93 -5.49
C ILE A 5 -2.68 2.45 -5.56
N ASP A 6 -3.72 3.08 -6.09
CA ASP A 6 -3.82 4.54 -6.21
C ASP A 6 -4.64 5.09 -5.04
N TYR A 7 -3.94 5.59 -4.02
CA TYR A 7 -4.59 6.22 -2.87
C TYR A 7 -4.07 7.64 -2.64
N ASP A 8 -3.74 8.31 -3.74
CA ASP A 8 -3.20 9.67 -3.74
C ASP A 8 -1.81 9.77 -3.09
N ALA A 9 -1.05 8.67 -3.07
CA ALA A 9 0.34 8.71 -2.65
C ALA A 9 1.14 9.50 -3.68
N GLY A 10 1.94 10.44 -3.24
CA GLY A 10 2.80 11.20 -4.15
C GLY A 10 3.82 10.30 -4.83
N ASN A 11 4.35 10.78 -5.96
CA ASN A 11 5.46 10.16 -6.68
C ASN A 11 5.22 8.73 -7.18
N ILE A 12 3.97 8.39 -7.42
CA ILE A 12 3.57 7.05 -7.83
C ILE A 12 4.05 6.69 -9.26
N LYS A 13 4.24 7.70 -10.12
CA LYS A 13 4.66 7.47 -11.50
C LYS A 13 6.05 6.87 -11.62
N SER A 14 6.94 7.19 -10.68
CA SER A 14 8.29 6.59 -10.66
C SER A 14 8.22 5.08 -10.45
N VAL A 15 7.34 4.65 -9.57
CA VAL A 15 7.14 3.23 -9.27
C VAL A 15 6.50 2.54 -10.47
N GLU A 16 5.50 3.17 -11.08
CA GLU A 16 4.83 2.65 -12.25
C GLU A 16 5.82 2.43 -13.40
N LYS A 17 6.65 3.44 -13.66
CA LYS A 17 7.67 3.36 -14.72
C LYS A 17 8.70 2.27 -14.43
N ALA A 18 9.09 2.09 -13.17
CA ALA A 18 10.05 1.06 -12.81
C ALA A 18 9.53 -0.33 -13.15
N PHE A 19 8.28 -0.62 -12.84
CA PHE A 19 7.68 -1.91 -13.19
C PHE A 19 7.49 -2.07 -14.70
N GLN A 20 7.08 -1.00 -15.39
CA GLN A 20 6.94 -1.02 -16.84
C GLN A 20 8.27 -1.31 -17.54
N SER A 21 9.37 -0.75 -17.03
CA SER A 21 10.70 -0.96 -17.61
C SER A 21 11.16 -2.42 -17.53
N LEU A 22 10.55 -3.20 -16.62
CA LEU A 22 10.81 -4.64 -16.51
C LEU A 22 9.92 -5.46 -17.46
N GLY A 23 9.18 -4.80 -18.35
CA GLY A 23 8.30 -5.47 -19.29
C GLY A 23 6.99 -5.99 -18.69
N LYS A 24 6.59 -5.47 -17.54
CA LYS A 24 5.38 -5.92 -16.86
C LYS A 24 4.19 -5.04 -17.19
N GLU A 25 3.01 -5.66 -17.27
CA GLU A 25 1.77 -4.92 -17.39
C GLU A 25 1.38 -4.37 -16.01
N VAL A 26 1.29 -3.05 -15.90
CA VAL A 26 0.99 -2.35 -14.64
C VAL A 26 -0.27 -1.52 -14.79
N VAL A 27 -1.17 -1.63 -13.84
CA VAL A 27 -2.40 -0.83 -13.81
C VAL A 27 -2.44 -0.04 -12.50
N LEU A 28 -2.53 1.28 -12.62
CA LEU A 28 -2.71 2.16 -11.47
C LEU A 28 -4.22 2.27 -11.20
N THR A 29 -4.67 1.79 -10.05
CA THR A 29 -6.11 1.71 -9.79
C THR A 29 -6.44 1.71 -8.30
N ARG A 30 -7.67 2.14 -7.98
CA ARG A 30 -8.27 1.97 -6.66
C ARG A 30 -9.58 1.18 -6.76
N ASP A 31 -9.90 0.64 -7.92
CA ASP A 31 -11.09 -0.17 -8.11
C ASP A 31 -10.90 -1.53 -7.43
N PRO A 32 -11.73 -1.87 -6.43
CA PRO A 32 -11.60 -3.14 -5.71
C PRO A 32 -11.64 -4.37 -6.62
N GLU A 33 -12.45 -4.33 -7.67
CA GLU A 33 -12.58 -5.47 -8.58
C GLU A 33 -11.30 -5.70 -9.37
N VAL A 34 -10.64 -4.63 -9.81
CA VAL A 34 -9.38 -4.72 -10.54
C VAL A 34 -8.29 -5.22 -9.59
N LEU A 35 -8.23 -4.67 -8.37
CA LEU A 35 -7.26 -5.08 -7.36
C LEU A 35 -7.38 -6.56 -7.02
N LYS A 36 -8.59 -7.07 -6.87
CA LYS A 36 -8.84 -8.47 -6.54
C LYS A 36 -8.48 -9.43 -7.66
N ARG A 37 -8.50 -8.97 -8.91
CA ARG A 37 -8.16 -9.80 -10.07
C ARG A 37 -6.68 -9.78 -10.41
N ALA A 38 -5.90 -8.90 -9.81
CA ALA A 38 -4.49 -8.76 -10.11
C ALA A 38 -3.69 -10.00 -9.67
N ASP A 39 -2.64 -10.31 -10.40
CA ASP A 39 -1.72 -11.39 -10.04
C ASP A 39 -0.79 -10.98 -8.90
N HIS A 40 -0.45 -9.69 -8.85
CA HIS A 40 0.40 -9.09 -7.83
C HIS A 40 -0.14 -7.70 -7.50
N VAL A 41 -0.05 -7.31 -6.24
CA VAL A 41 -0.51 -5.99 -5.80
C VAL A 41 0.65 -5.26 -5.12
N VAL A 42 0.83 -4.00 -5.48
CA VAL A 42 1.88 -3.14 -4.95
C VAL A 42 1.25 -1.95 -4.22
N LEU A 43 1.69 -1.74 -2.98
CA LEU A 43 1.29 -0.59 -2.17
C LEU A 43 2.48 0.36 -2.05
N PRO A 44 2.50 1.42 -2.85
CA PRO A 44 3.55 2.43 -2.76
C PRO A 44 3.23 3.41 -1.65
N GLY A 45 4.19 4.23 -1.27
CA GLY A 45 3.89 5.31 -0.33
C GLY A 45 5.10 6.19 -0.07
N VAL A 46 4.83 7.48 0.09
CA VAL A 46 5.79 8.49 0.53
C VAL A 46 5.07 9.42 1.50
N GLY A 47 5.82 10.11 2.32
CA GLY A 47 5.24 11.06 3.28
C GLY A 47 5.02 10.43 4.64
N SER A 48 3.94 10.83 5.30
CA SER A 48 3.69 10.39 6.68
C SER A 48 2.75 9.18 6.75
N PHE A 49 2.97 8.37 7.77
CA PHE A 49 2.15 7.21 8.09
C PHE A 49 0.66 7.61 8.27
N GLY A 50 0.41 8.68 9.01
CA GLY A 50 -0.96 9.13 9.28
C GLY A 50 -1.70 9.57 8.02
N ASP A 51 -1.03 10.35 7.16
CA ASP A 51 -1.65 10.82 5.91
C ASP A 51 -1.96 9.66 4.97
N ALA A 52 -1.06 8.69 4.89
CA ALA A 52 -1.27 7.51 4.06
C ALA A 52 -2.48 6.71 4.53
N MET A 53 -2.59 6.47 5.84
CA MET A 53 -3.74 5.75 6.39
C MET A 53 -5.04 6.52 6.22
N GLU A 54 -5.00 7.85 6.36
CA GLU A 54 -6.18 8.68 6.11
C GLU A 54 -6.68 8.52 4.68
N ASN A 55 -5.77 8.54 3.70
CA ASN A 55 -6.13 8.38 2.30
C ASN A 55 -6.67 6.99 2.01
N LEU A 56 -6.04 5.94 2.54
CA LEU A 56 -6.53 4.57 2.36
C LEU A 56 -7.94 4.41 2.94
N ASN A 57 -8.19 4.99 4.10
CA ASN A 57 -9.50 4.92 4.74
C ASN A 57 -10.55 5.76 4.00
N ARG A 58 -10.14 6.89 3.43
CA ARG A 58 -11.04 7.74 2.61
C ARG A 58 -11.60 6.96 1.43
N TYR A 59 -10.80 6.13 0.80
CA TYR A 59 -11.21 5.34 -0.35
C TYR A 59 -11.67 3.93 0.02
N HIS A 60 -11.81 3.64 1.31
CA HIS A 60 -12.27 2.33 1.81
C HIS A 60 -11.40 1.18 1.33
N LEU A 61 -10.10 1.40 1.24
CA LEU A 61 -9.16 0.41 0.70
C LEU A 61 -8.61 -0.56 1.74
N ALA A 62 -8.63 -0.22 3.02
CA ALA A 62 -8.09 -1.10 4.04
C ALA A 62 -8.75 -2.49 4.04
N PRO A 63 -10.09 -2.62 4.02
CA PRO A 63 -10.72 -3.94 3.93
C PRO A 63 -10.37 -4.70 2.65
N VAL A 64 -10.25 -3.98 1.53
CA VAL A 64 -9.89 -4.58 0.24
C VAL A 64 -8.48 -5.16 0.30
N ILE A 65 -7.54 -4.44 0.88
CA ILE A 65 -6.16 -4.89 1.05
C ILE A 65 -6.11 -6.15 1.93
N HIS A 66 -6.85 -6.16 3.05
CA HIS A 66 -6.93 -7.34 3.91
C HIS A 66 -7.45 -8.55 3.15
N GLU A 67 -8.49 -8.38 2.36
CA GLU A 67 -9.07 -9.45 1.56
C GLU A 67 -8.09 -10.00 0.53
N ILE A 68 -7.35 -9.12 -0.15
CA ILE A 68 -6.33 -9.50 -1.13
C ILE A 68 -5.23 -10.35 -0.48
N VAL A 69 -4.75 -9.92 0.68
CA VAL A 69 -3.68 -10.61 1.40
C VAL A 69 -4.17 -11.96 1.93
N GLU A 70 -5.38 -12.02 2.48
CA GLU A 70 -5.97 -13.27 2.96
C GLU A 70 -6.17 -14.30 1.84
N LYS A 71 -6.48 -13.82 0.66
CA LYS A 71 -6.64 -14.66 -0.52
C LYS A 71 -5.31 -15.27 -0.98
N GLY A 72 -4.18 -14.72 -0.54
CA GLY A 72 -2.86 -15.22 -0.90
C GLY A 72 -2.21 -14.54 -2.09
N THR A 73 -2.77 -13.44 -2.58
CA THR A 73 -2.15 -12.67 -3.65
C THR A 73 -0.83 -12.07 -3.18
N PRO A 74 0.28 -12.26 -3.94
CA PRO A 74 1.54 -11.62 -3.58
C PRO A 74 1.39 -10.11 -3.44
N PHE A 75 1.86 -9.56 -2.33
CA PHE A 75 1.66 -8.18 -1.95
C PHE A 75 3.00 -7.53 -1.56
N LEU A 76 3.32 -6.40 -2.17
CA LEU A 76 4.58 -5.70 -1.92
C LEU A 76 4.33 -4.27 -1.43
N GLY A 77 4.81 -3.96 -0.23
CA GLY A 77 4.83 -2.58 0.28
C GLY A 77 6.18 -1.93 -0.03
N ILE A 78 6.16 -0.73 -0.57
CA ILE A 78 7.38 0.02 -0.94
C ILE A 78 7.48 1.29 -0.13
N CYS A 79 8.62 1.53 0.52
CA CYS A 79 8.87 2.72 1.34
C CYS A 79 7.81 2.85 2.43
N LEU A 80 7.10 3.97 2.47
CA LEU A 80 6.03 4.16 3.45
C LEU A 80 4.95 3.07 3.32
N GLY A 81 4.73 2.54 2.11
CA GLY A 81 3.81 1.43 1.89
C GLY A 81 4.16 0.21 2.73
N LEU A 82 5.45 -0.06 2.93
CA LEU A 82 5.90 -1.12 3.83
C LEU A 82 5.56 -0.78 5.29
N GLN A 83 5.79 0.46 5.70
CA GLN A 83 5.54 0.89 7.07
C GLN A 83 4.08 0.75 7.49
N ILE A 84 3.15 1.11 6.60
CA ILE A 84 1.73 1.06 6.93
C ILE A 84 1.15 -0.35 6.98
N LEU A 85 1.93 -1.37 6.64
CA LEU A 85 1.52 -2.77 6.85
C LEU A 85 1.53 -3.13 8.34
N PHE A 86 2.29 -2.40 9.15
CA PHE A 86 2.38 -2.63 10.59
C PHE A 86 1.18 -2.02 11.33
N GLU A 87 1.14 -2.25 12.64
CA GLU A 87 0.00 -1.83 13.44
C GLU A 87 -0.05 -0.34 13.73
N ARG A 88 1.13 0.29 13.93
CA ARG A 88 1.21 1.72 14.24
C ARG A 88 2.63 2.25 14.04
N SER A 89 2.77 3.56 14.13
CA SER A 89 4.05 4.24 13.98
C SER A 89 4.23 5.31 15.06
N GLU A 90 5.43 5.42 15.59
CA GLU A 90 5.81 6.46 16.54
C GLU A 90 5.63 7.87 15.93
N GLU A 91 5.80 7.99 14.63
CA GLU A 91 5.65 9.24 13.88
C GLU A 91 4.21 9.77 13.92
N SER A 92 3.22 8.88 13.97
CA SER A 92 1.80 9.24 13.91
C SER A 92 1.04 8.61 15.08
N PRO A 93 1.21 9.14 16.31
CA PRO A 93 0.54 8.59 17.48
C PRO A 93 -0.99 8.55 17.33
N GLY A 94 -1.58 7.44 17.73
CA GLY A 94 -3.03 7.26 17.69
C GLY A 94 -3.58 6.83 16.35
N VAL A 95 -2.76 6.73 15.32
CA VAL A 95 -3.19 6.26 13.99
C VAL A 95 -2.89 4.78 13.87
N GLU A 96 -3.90 3.98 13.53
CA GLU A 96 -3.72 2.56 13.29
C GLU A 96 -3.32 2.33 11.84
N GLY A 97 -2.30 1.47 11.64
CA GLY A 97 -1.91 1.01 10.32
C GLY A 97 -2.82 -0.12 9.83
N LEU A 98 -2.41 -0.80 8.77
CA LEU A 98 -3.18 -1.91 8.22
C LEU A 98 -3.15 -3.15 9.12
N GLY A 99 -2.14 -3.28 9.98
CA GLY A 99 -2.07 -4.38 10.92
C GLY A 99 -1.86 -5.76 10.29
N LEU A 100 -1.38 -5.80 9.06
CA LEU A 100 -1.07 -7.06 8.38
C LEU A 100 0.16 -7.72 8.96
N LEU A 101 1.08 -6.91 9.48
CA LEU A 101 2.27 -7.36 10.19
C LEU A 101 2.21 -6.83 11.62
N LYS A 102 2.58 -7.67 12.57
CA LYS A 102 2.60 -7.26 13.97
C LYS A 102 3.80 -6.37 14.25
N GLY A 103 3.60 -5.40 15.13
CA GLY A 103 4.65 -4.51 15.56
C GLY A 103 4.38 -3.06 15.21
N GLU A 104 5.35 -2.23 15.51
CA GLU A 104 5.25 -0.80 15.28
C GLU A 104 6.52 -0.25 14.66
N ILE A 105 6.38 0.89 13.98
CA ILE A 105 7.51 1.58 13.37
C ILE A 105 8.07 2.57 14.39
N LEU A 106 9.34 2.40 14.71
CA LEU A 106 10.03 3.24 15.68
C LEU A 106 11.11 4.07 15.00
N ARG A 107 11.34 5.25 15.57
CA ARG A 107 12.44 6.10 15.11
C ARG A 107 13.77 5.48 15.56
N ILE A 108 14.74 5.47 14.66
CA ILE A 108 16.11 5.03 14.99
C ILE A 108 16.76 6.12 15.83
N PRO A 109 17.27 5.80 17.04
CA PRO A 109 17.91 6.79 17.90
C PRO A 109 19.21 7.33 17.33
#